data_ed3fa1fb8e59aaf893f3b31d50b238e1
#
_entry.id   ed3fa1fb8e59aaf893f3b31d50b238e1
#
_cell.length_a   1.000
_cell.length_b   1.000
_cell.length_c   1.000
_cell.angle_alpha   90.00
_cell.angle_beta   90.00
_cell.angle_gamma   90.00
#
_symmetry.space_group_name_H-M   'P 1'
#
loop_
_entity.id
_entity.type
_entity.pdbx_description
1 polymer ?
#
loop_
_entity_poly.entity_id
_entity_poly.type
_entity_poly.pdbx_seq_one_letter_code
_entity_poly.pdbx_strand_id
1 'polypeptide(L)'
;MNLNIQNKNALVCGSTQGIGKATAILLAEEGANVTLIARNEEKLKKVLSELKNNGQQRHGYLVTDFSKPNELKAVLENSELQFHILVNNTGGPVGGPIFKAKIEEFEDAFTQHLKCNHILVQNLVPFMKTQCFGRIINVISTSVKQPLDGLGVSNTIRGAVASWSKTMANELGEFGITVNNVLPGATATERLKEIMNNKAQKTGKPFDEVVKAMKNATPAKRFAKPAEVAAAIVFLASEQASYING
;
A
#
# COMPACT_ATOMS: atom_id res chain seq x y z
N MET A 1 9.48 12.37 17.98
CA MET A 1 8.52 11.37 18.53
C MET A 1 9.19 10.02 18.41
N ASN A 2 9.27 9.24 19.48
CA ASN A 2 9.74 7.86 19.35
C ASN A 2 8.58 6.99 18.89
N LEU A 3 8.75 6.30 17.76
CA LEU A 3 7.70 5.47 17.14
C LEU A 3 7.66 4.04 17.74
N ASN A 4 8.70 3.62 18.48
CA ASN A 4 8.81 2.30 19.10
C ASN A 4 8.59 1.13 18.13
N ILE A 5 9.16 1.24 16.92
CA ILE A 5 9.08 0.17 15.91
C ILE A 5 10.42 -0.54 15.65
N GLN A 6 11.45 -0.24 16.44
CA GLN A 6 12.73 -0.94 16.39
C GLN A 6 12.50 -2.45 16.59
N ASN A 7 13.20 -3.24 15.78
CA ASN A 7 13.12 -4.70 15.78
C ASN A 7 11.74 -5.29 15.41
N LYS A 8 10.74 -4.48 15.07
CA LYS A 8 9.49 -4.98 14.51
C LYS A 8 9.71 -5.42 13.07
N ASN A 9 9.14 -6.56 12.70
CA ASN A 9 9.19 -7.07 11.34
C ASN A 9 8.05 -6.46 10.53
N ALA A 10 8.36 -5.82 9.43
CA ALA A 10 7.40 -5.17 8.53
C ALA A 10 7.43 -5.80 7.13
N LEU A 11 6.26 -6.18 6.62
CA LEU A 11 6.05 -6.60 5.23
C LEU A 11 5.47 -5.44 4.43
N VAL A 12 6.17 -5.00 3.40
CA VAL A 12 5.75 -3.87 2.56
C VAL A 12 5.46 -4.35 1.14
N CYS A 13 4.19 -4.32 0.75
CA CYS A 13 3.74 -4.71 -0.58
C CYS A 13 4.00 -3.60 -1.61
N GLY A 14 4.29 -3.97 -2.87
CA GLY A 14 4.53 -3.02 -3.95
C GLY A 14 5.70 -2.06 -3.65
N SER A 15 6.74 -2.57 -3.03
CA SER A 15 7.83 -1.83 -2.41
C SER A 15 8.95 -1.39 -3.37
N THR A 16 8.82 -1.65 -4.68
CA THR A 16 9.90 -1.34 -5.65
C THR A 16 9.92 0.11 -6.14
N GLN A 17 8.87 0.89 -5.89
CA GLN A 17 8.77 2.29 -6.31
C GLN A 17 7.69 3.06 -5.53
N GLY A 18 7.65 4.38 -5.73
CA GLY A 18 6.57 5.24 -5.22
C GLY A 18 6.38 5.18 -3.71
N ILE A 19 5.12 5.11 -3.27
CA ILE A 19 4.75 5.12 -1.85
C ILE A 19 5.31 3.89 -1.12
N GLY A 20 5.21 2.70 -1.71
CA GLY A 20 5.72 1.48 -1.08
C GLY A 20 7.23 1.52 -0.83
N LYS A 21 8.03 1.97 -1.82
CA LYS A 21 9.47 2.17 -1.65
C LYS A 21 9.78 3.19 -0.55
N ALA A 22 9.11 4.35 -0.59
CA ALA A 22 9.32 5.40 0.43
C ALA A 22 8.95 4.91 1.84
N THR A 23 7.89 4.11 1.97
CA THR A 23 7.48 3.49 3.24
C THR A 23 8.53 2.50 3.73
N ALA A 24 9.06 1.64 2.86
CA ALA A 24 10.10 0.68 3.22
C ALA A 24 11.37 1.37 3.72
N ILE A 25 11.80 2.43 3.04
CA ILE A 25 12.97 3.22 3.44
C ILE A 25 12.74 3.85 4.83
N LEU A 26 11.59 4.50 5.03
CA LEU A 26 11.32 5.19 6.29
C LEU A 26 11.15 4.20 7.47
N LEU A 27 10.53 3.03 7.26
CA LEU A 27 10.47 1.98 8.28
C LEU A 27 11.86 1.47 8.66
N ALA A 28 12.77 1.32 7.69
CA ALA A 28 14.15 0.92 7.95
C ALA A 28 14.92 2.03 8.70
N GLU A 29 14.71 3.31 8.37
CA GLU A 29 15.30 4.44 9.10
C GLU A 29 14.86 4.48 10.56
N GLU A 30 13.61 4.08 10.85
CA GLU A 30 13.05 3.99 12.20
C GLU A 30 13.41 2.68 12.94
N GLY A 31 14.27 1.83 12.35
CA GLY A 31 14.82 0.64 13.00
C GLY A 31 14.02 -0.65 12.82
N ALA A 32 12.99 -0.68 11.99
CA ALA A 32 12.26 -1.90 11.69
C ALA A 32 13.07 -2.85 10.78
N ASN A 33 12.84 -4.16 10.91
CA ASN A 33 13.25 -5.15 9.92
C ASN A 33 12.25 -5.13 8.76
N VAL A 34 12.71 -4.87 7.55
CA VAL A 34 11.82 -4.70 6.40
C VAL A 34 11.96 -5.84 5.42
N THR A 35 10.84 -6.50 5.12
CA THR A 35 10.74 -7.43 4.00
C THR A 35 9.96 -6.77 2.87
N LEU A 36 10.62 -6.64 1.74
CA LEU A 36 10.04 -6.09 0.51
C LEU A 36 9.28 -7.19 -0.23
N ILE A 37 8.11 -6.89 -0.80
CA ILE A 37 7.42 -7.88 -1.63
C ILE A 37 6.89 -7.25 -2.92
N ALA A 38 7.29 -7.82 -4.07
CA ALA A 38 6.87 -7.44 -5.41
C ALA A 38 7.27 -8.51 -6.44
N ARG A 39 6.88 -8.32 -7.71
CA ARG A 39 7.12 -9.30 -8.79
C ARG A 39 8.48 -9.18 -9.49
N ASN A 40 9.17 -8.06 -9.35
CA ASN A 40 10.46 -7.81 -10.04
C ASN A 40 11.61 -7.90 -9.05
N GLU A 41 12.35 -9.00 -9.12
CA GLU A 41 13.45 -9.32 -8.20
C GLU A 41 14.59 -8.31 -8.28
N GLU A 42 15.00 -7.88 -9.48
CA GLU A 42 16.10 -6.93 -9.63
C GLU A 42 15.78 -5.57 -9.01
N LYS A 43 14.53 -5.11 -9.16
CA LYS A 43 14.08 -3.89 -8.48
C LYS A 43 14.01 -4.08 -6.96
N LEU A 44 13.63 -5.26 -6.47
CA LEU A 44 13.64 -5.56 -5.05
C LEU A 44 15.05 -5.53 -4.48
N LYS A 45 16.03 -6.19 -5.13
CA LYS A 45 17.45 -6.16 -4.74
C LYS A 45 18.00 -4.74 -4.70
N LYS A 46 17.65 -3.92 -5.71
CA LYS A 46 18.04 -2.50 -5.72
C LYS A 46 17.48 -1.74 -4.52
N VAL A 47 16.19 -1.87 -4.21
CA VAL A 47 15.60 -1.17 -3.05
C VAL A 47 16.17 -1.73 -1.75
N LEU A 48 16.39 -3.04 -1.66
CA LEU A 48 17.00 -3.66 -0.49
C LEU A 48 18.37 -3.03 -0.16
N SER A 49 19.20 -2.76 -1.17
CA SER A 49 20.51 -2.13 -0.97
C SER A 49 20.43 -0.65 -0.55
N GLU A 50 19.27 -0.01 -0.71
CA GLU A 50 19.03 1.38 -0.28
C GLU A 50 18.49 1.47 1.16
N LEU A 51 18.06 0.34 1.76
CA LEU A 51 17.54 0.35 3.12
C LEU A 51 18.67 0.59 4.12
N LYS A 52 18.44 1.53 5.03
CA LYS A 52 19.36 1.81 6.13
C LYS A 52 19.46 0.58 7.03
N ASN A 53 20.68 0.14 7.28
CA ASN A 53 20.97 -0.94 8.22
C ASN A 53 22.04 -0.46 9.21
N ASN A 54 21.69 -0.39 10.48
CA ASN A 54 22.60 -0.01 11.57
C ASN A 54 23.33 -1.21 12.20
N GLY A 55 23.39 -2.34 11.50
CA GLY A 55 24.11 -3.55 11.90
C GLY A 55 23.27 -4.56 12.71
N GLN A 56 22.05 -4.21 13.11
CA GLN A 56 21.16 -5.10 13.87
C GLN A 56 19.91 -5.51 13.08
N GLN A 57 19.55 -4.76 12.04
CA GLN A 57 18.36 -5.00 11.25
C GLN A 57 18.55 -6.14 10.25
N ARG A 58 17.48 -6.91 10.04
CA ARG A 58 17.43 -7.98 9.06
C ARG A 58 16.42 -7.62 7.98
N HIS A 59 16.92 -7.09 6.88
CA HIS A 59 16.09 -6.81 5.71
C HIS A 59 16.13 -7.97 4.72
N GLY A 60 15.01 -8.15 4.00
CA GLY A 60 14.88 -9.20 3.00
C GLY A 60 13.87 -8.86 1.92
N TYR A 61 13.62 -9.79 1.03
CA TYR A 61 12.58 -9.65 0.01
C TYR A 61 11.92 -10.99 -0.32
N LEU A 62 10.69 -10.91 -0.80
CA LEU A 62 9.91 -12.01 -1.35
C LEU A 62 9.47 -11.64 -2.77
N VAL A 63 9.61 -12.58 -3.70
CA VAL A 63 9.20 -12.39 -5.08
C VAL A 63 7.85 -13.05 -5.30
N THR A 64 6.82 -12.28 -5.67
CA THR A 64 5.51 -12.83 -6.02
C THR A 64 4.70 -11.84 -6.85
N ASP A 65 3.77 -12.36 -7.63
CA ASP A 65 2.82 -11.56 -8.41
C ASP A 65 1.43 -11.59 -7.75
N PHE A 66 0.91 -10.43 -7.40
CA PHE A 66 -0.42 -10.29 -6.79
C PHE A 66 -1.58 -10.62 -7.76
N SER A 67 -1.32 -10.82 -9.05
CA SER A 67 -2.29 -11.41 -9.97
C SER A 67 -2.44 -12.93 -9.78
N LYS A 68 -1.55 -13.55 -9.00
CA LYS A 68 -1.46 -14.99 -8.78
C LYS A 68 -1.56 -15.32 -7.28
N PRO A 69 -2.75 -15.28 -6.70
CA PRO A 69 -2.95 -15.42 -5.26
C PRO A 69 -2.43 -16.74 -4.68
N ASN A 70 -2.41 -17.82 -5.46
CA ASN A 70 -1.86 -19.10 -5.01
C ASN A 70 -0.33 -19.06 -4.88
N GLU A 71 0.37 -18.34 -5.76
CA GLU A 71 1.82 -18.12 -5.62
C GLU A 71 2.12 -17.29 -4.38
N LEU A 72 1.34 -16.23 -4.13
CA LEU A 72 1.46 -15.42 -2.91
C LEU A 72 1.32 -16.28 -1.66
N LYS A 73 0.28 -17.12 -1.59
CA LYS A 73 0.05 -18.02 -0.46
C LYS A 73 1.23 -18.96 -0.23
N ALA A 74 1.71 -19.63 -1.28
CA ALA A 74 2.84 -20.55 -1.20
C ALA A 74 4.13 -19.84 -0.73
N VAL A 75 4.41 -18.62 -1.21
CA VAL A 75 5.58 -17.84 -0.80
C VAL A 75 5.51 -17.48 0.68
N LEU A 76 4.34 -17.13 1.20
CA LEU A 76 4.16 -16.82 2.63
C LEU A 76 4.33 -18.05 3.51
N GLU A 77 3.71 -19.17 3.16
CA GLU A 77 3.79 -20.44 3.92
C GLU A 77 5.21 -21.00 3.97
N ASN A 78 5.98 -20.86 2.88
CA ASN A 78 7.36 -21.33 2.82
C ASN A 78 8.38 -20.38 3.44
N SER A 79 7.99 -19.12 3.74
CA SER A 79 8.95 -18.13 4.24
C SER A 79 9.30 -18.26 5.71
N GLU A 80 8.48 -18.95 6.53
CA GLU A 80 8.58 -19.02 8.00
C GLU A 80 8.70 -17.65 8.69
N LEU A 81 8.47 -16.55 7.93
CA LEU A 81 8.63 -15.20 8.43
C LEU A 81 7.39 -14.75 9.20
N GLN A 82 7.64 -14.03 10.28
CA GLN A 82 6.61 -13.50 11.16
C GLN A 82 6.65 -11.98 11.15
N PHE A 83 5.49 -11.35 10.94
CA PHE A 83 5.39 -9.91 10.75
C PHE A 83 4.46 -9.24 11.77
N HIS A 84 4.92 -8.12 12.30
CA HIS A 84 4.18 -7.23 13.21
C HIS A 84 3.43 -6.14 12.44
N ILE A 85 3.95 -5.75 11.28
CA ILE A 85 3.46 -4.65 10.46
C ILE A 85 3.22 -5.16 9.04
N LEU A 86 2.04 -4.88 8.49
CA LEU A 86 1.68 -5.15 7.11
C LEU A 86 1.28 -3.85 6.41
N VAL A 87 1.94 -3.53 5.31
CA VAL A 87 1.56 -2.42 4.43
C VAL A 87 1.05 -2.98 3.10
N ASN A 88 -0.25 -3.00 2.94
CA ASN A 88 -0.93 -3.38 1.71
C ASN A 88 -0.87 -2.22 0.71
N ASN A 89 -0.01 -2.32 -0.28
CA ASN A 89 0.17 -1.33 -1.33
C ASN A 89 0.46 -2.03 -2.66
N THR A 90 -0.47 -1.99 -3.58
CA THR A 90 -0.36 -2.58 -4.92
C THR A 90 -0.67 -1.57 -6.01
N GLY A 91 -0.21 -1.80 -7.24
CA GLY A 91 -0.51 -0.95 -8.39
C GLY A 91 -2.01 -0.87 -8.66
N GLY A 92 -2.52 0.29 -9.03
CA GLY A 92 -3.95 0.44 -9.35
C GLY A 92 -4.33 -0.13 -10.72
N PRO A 93 -5.60 -0.50 -10.94
CA PRO A 93 -6.10 -0.98 -12.24
C PRO A 93 -6.07 0.13 -13.30
N VAL A 94 -6.22 -0.26 -14.55
CA VAL A 94 -6.30 0.69 -15.68
C VAL A 94 -7.49 1.64 -15.46
N GLY A 95 -7.28 2.92 -15.78
CA GLY A 95 -8.34 3.91 -15.65
C GLY A 95 -9.29 3.90 -16.87
N GLY A 96 -10.58 4.11 -16.60
CA GLY A 96 -11.63 4.18 -17.62
C GLY A 96 -12.99 4.50 -17.02
N PRO A 97 -13.99 4.86 -17.88
CA PRO A 97 -15.38 4.98 -17.46
C PRO A 97 -15.90 3.63 -16.98
N ILE A 98 -16.58 3.60 -15.83
CA ILE A 98 -17.04 2.36 -15.21
C ILE A 98 -17.99 1.55 -16.10
N PHE A 99 -18.88 2.22 -16.83
CA PHE A 99 -19.83 1.56 -17.72
C PHE A 99 -19.18 0.80 -18.89
N LYS A 100 -17.96 1.20 -19.29
CA LYS A 100 -17.18 0.55 -20.36
C LYS A 100 -16.15 -0.45 -19.84
N ALA A 101 -16.02 -0.60 -18.52
CA ALA A 101 -15.07 -1.52 -17.92
C ALA A 101 -15.51 -2.98 -18.18
N LYS A 102 -14.56 -3.83 -18.52
CA LYS A 102 -14.79 -5.26 -18.68
C LYS A 102 -14.89 -5.92 -17.31
N ILE A 103 -15.60 -7.05 -17.24
CA ILE A 103 -15.76 -7.82 -15.99
C ILE A 103 -14.39 -8.28 -15.46
N GLU A 104 -13.50 -8.69 -16.35
CA GLU A 104 -12.15 -9.14 -16.01
C GLU A 104 -11.33 -8.04 -15.31
N GLU A 105 -11.56 -6.76 -15.64
CA GLU A 105 -10.89 -5.63 -14.94
C GLU A 105 -11.31 -5.55 -13.47
N PHE A 106 -12.57 -5.89 -13.15
CA PHE A 106 -13.05 -5.97 -11.77
C PHE A 106 -12.47 -7.18 -11.05
N GLU A 107 -12.45 -8.34 -11.70
CA GLU A 107 -11.92 -9.59 -11.14
C GLU A 107 -10.42 -9.46 -10.84
N ASP A 108 -9.64 -8.89 -11.75
CA ASP A 108 -8.22 -8.61 -11.57
C ASP A 108 -7.98 -7.64 -10.43
N ALA A 109 -8.73 -6.54 -10.39
CA ALA A 109 -8.60 -5.55 -9.33
C ALA A 109 -9.04 -6.11 -7.96
N PHE A 110 -10.12 -6.87 -7.91
CA PHE A 110 -10.56 -7.58 -6.70
C PHE A 110 -9.47 -8.54 -6.22
N THR A 111 -8.92 -9.32 -7.14
CA THR A 111 -7.86 -10.29 -6.83
C THR A 111 -6.63 -9.59 -6.24
N GLN A 112 -6.13 -8.56 -6.90
CA GLN A 112 -4.90 -7.89 -6.49
C GLN A 112 -5.05 -7.06 -5.22
N HIS A 113 -6.22 -6.45 -4.98
CA HIS A 113 -6.40 -5.47 -3.91
C HIS A 113 -7.19 -5.97 -2.71
N LEU A 114 -8.09 -6.94 -2.88
CA LEU A 114 -8.89 -7.47 -1.76
C LEU A 114 -8.50 -8.91 -1.43
N LYS A 115 -8.53 -9.81 -2.41
CA LYS A 115 -8.23 -11.23 -2.17
C LYS A 115 -6.80 -11.42 -1.68
N CYS A 116 -5.81 -10.78 -2.31
CA CYS A 116 -4.42 -10.88 -1.86
C CYS A 116 -4.21 -10.22 -0.49
N ASN A 117 -4.83 -9.06 -0.21
CA ASN A 117 -4.78 -8.46 1.11
C ASN A 117 -5.36 -9.39 2.18
N HIS A 118 -6.45 -10.09 1.87
CA HIS A 118 -7.06 -11.03 2.79
C HIS A 118 -6.17 -12.27 3.05
N ILE A 119 -5.52 -12.81 2.01
CA ILE A 119 -4.54 -13.89 2.15
C ILE A 119 -3.38 -13.46 3.07
N LEU A 120 -2.84 -12.27 2.87
CA LEU A 120 -1.78 -11.71 3.74
C LEU A 120 -2.26 -11.64 5.19
N VAL A 121 -3.43 -11.06 5.44
CA VAL A 121 -3.99 -10.91 6.78
C VAL A 121 -4.23 -12.27 7.45
N GLN A 122 -4.81 -13.25 6.73
CA GLN A 122 -5.02 -14.59 7.29
C GLN A 122 -3.71 -15.28 7.70
N ASN A 123 -2.64 -15.04 6.96
CA ASN A 123 -1.33 -15.62 7.25
C ASN A 123 -0.62 -14.91 8.43
N LEU A 124 -0.74 -13.60 8.53
CA LEU A 124 0.03 -12.79 9.48
C LEU A 124 -0.67 -12.60 10.84
N VAL A 125 -2.00 -12.52 10.86
CA VAL A 125 -2.79 -12.23 12.07
C VAL A 125 -2.59 -13.25 13.20
N PRO A 126 -2.44 -14.56 12.96
CA PRO A 126 -2.16 -15.51 14.05
C PRO A 126 -0.94 -15.11 14.88
N PHE A 127 0.16 -14.75 14.24
CA PHE A 127 1.36 -14.24 14.93
C PHE A 127 1.09 -12.90 15.63
N MET A 128 0.47 -11.94 14.97
CA MET A 128 0.14 -10.63 15.57
C MET A 128 -0.69 -10.80 16.85
N LYS A 129 -1.63 -11.76 16.88
CA LYS A 129 -2.43 -12.08 18.08
C LYS A 129 -1.57 -12.59 19.22
N THR A 130 -0.60 -13.50 18.96
CA THR A 130 0.30 -14.00 20.01
C THR A 130 1.21 -12.91 20.59
N GLN A 131 1.50 -11.88 19.79
CA GLN A 131 2.31 -10.73 20.20
C GLN A 131 1.50 -9.60 20.87
N CYS A 132 0.18 -9.72 20.90
CA CYS A 132 -0.74 -8.62 21.28
C CYS A 132 -0.37 -7.29 20.60
N PHE A 133 0.17 -7.37 19.37
CA PHE A 133 0.61 -6.24 18.59
C PHE A 133 0.50 -6.57 17.10
N GLY A 134 -0.23 -5.76 16.37
CA GLY A 134 -0.30 -5.81 14.91
C GLY A 134 -0.68 -4.46 14.31
N ARG A 135 -0.10 -4.14 13.16
CA ARG A 135 -0.40 -2.91 12.41
C ARG A 135 -0.64 -3.27 10.95
N ILE A 136 -1.87 -3.12 10.50
CA ILE A 136 -2.27 -3.37 9.12
C ILE A 136 -2.65 -2.05 8.49
N ILE A 137 -1.91 -1.59 7.49
CA ILE A 137 -2.13 -0.32 6.82
C ILE A 137 -2.42 -0.58 5.34
N ASN A 138 -3.62 -0.20 4.89
CA ASN A 138 -4.03 -0.32 3.51
C ASN A 138 -3.85 1.03 2.80
N VAL A 139 -3.03 1.06 1.76
CA VAL A 139 -2.88 2.24 0.89
C VAL A 139 -3.96 2.17 -0.18
N ILE A 140 -5.04 2.92 0.01
CA ILE A 140 -6.19 2.90 -0.88
C ILE A 140 -6.25 4.17 -1.76
N SER A 141 -7.26 5.03 -1.61
CA SER A 141 -7.41 6.24 -2.44
C SER A 141 -8.39 7.22 -1.81
N THR A 142 -8.21 8.52 -2.06
CA THR A 142 -9.23 9.53 -1.77
C THR A 142 -10.56 9.26 -2.45
N SER A 143 -10.57 8.45 -3.51
CA SER A 143 -11.79 8.04 -4.22
C SER A 143 -12.81 7.28 -3.36
N VAL A 144 -12.39 6.77 -2.22
CA VAL A 144 -13.29 6.15 -1.22
C VAL A 144 -14.24 7.19 -0.59
N LYS A 145 -13.79 8.43 -0.47
CA LYS A 145 -14.60 9.55 0.05
C LYS A 145 -15.37 10.26 -1.07
N GLN A 146 -14.74 10.41 -2.22
CA GLN A 146 -15.34 11.05 -3.39
C GLN A 146 -14.84 10.34 -4.65
N PRO A 147 -15.72 9.62 -5.36
CA PRO A 147 -15.33 8.93 -6.60
C PRO A 147 -14.64 9.88 -7.58
N LEU A 148 -13.58 9.39 -8.21
CA LEU A 148 -12.81 10.14 -9.18
C LEU A 148 -13.20 9.73 -10.61
N ASP A 149 -13.44 10.70 -11.47
CA ASP A 149 -13.79 10.47 -12.87
C ASP A 149 -12.71 9.66 -13.60
N GLY A 150 -13.15 8.69 -14.39
CA GLY A 150 -12.27 7.85 -15.17
C GLY A 150 -11.47 6.82 -14.37
N LEU A 151 -11.84 6.56 -13.13
CA LEU A 151 -11.23 5.53 -12.27
C LEU A 151 -12.27 4.54 -11.73
N GLY A 152 -13.28 4.19 -12.53
CA GLY A 152 -14.46 3.44 -12.09
C GLY A 152 -14.17 2.15 -11.34
N VAL A 153 -13.40 1.23 -11.93
CA VAL A 153 -13.01 -0.04 -11.28
C VAL A 153 -12.23 0.22 -9.97
N SER A 154 -11.25 1.14 -10.02
CA SER A 154 -10.46 1.50 -8.84
C SER A 154 -11.33 2.07 -7.71
N ASN A 155 -12.27 2.97 -8.02
CA ASN A 155 -13.18 3.56 -7.04
C ASN A 155 -13.98 2.46 -6.30
N THR A 156 -14.54 1.52 -7.07
CA THR A 156 -15.35 0.41 -6.55
C THR A 156 -14.54 -0.51 -5.65
N ILE A 157 -13.40 -0.98 -6.13
CA ILE A 157 -12.59 -1.96 -5.39
C ILE A 157 -11.93 -1.32 -4.15
N ARG A 158 -11.47 -0.06 -4.25
CA ARG A 158 -10.93 0.65 -3.08
C ARG A 158 -12.01 0.92 -2.01
N GLY A 159 -13.26 1.15 -2.43
CA GLY A 159 -14.41 1.22 -1.51
C GLY A 159 -14.65 -0.10 -0.79
N ALA A 160 -14.58 -1.22 -1.51
CA ALA A 160 -14.68 -2.56 -0.92
C ALA A 160 -13.55 -2.82 0.10
N VAL A 161 -12.31 -2.46 -0.24
CA VAL A 161 -11.16 -2.57 0.70
C VAL A 161 -11.39 -1.72 1.95
N ALA A 162 -11.95 -0.51 1.83
CA ALA A 162 -12.23 0.35 2.98
C ALA A 162 -13.25 -0.28 3.93
N SER A 163 -14.33 -0.85 3.41
CA SER A 163 -15.34 -1.54 4.21
C SER A 163 -14.77 -2.80 4.87
N TRP A 164 -14.06 -3.63 4.12
CA TRP A 164 -13.34 -4.80 4.64
C TRP A 164 -12.38 -4.42 5.76
N SER A 165 -11.61 -3.34 5.57
CA SER A 165 -10.66 -2.83 6.56
C SER A 165 -11.34 -2.46 7.88
N LYS A 166 -12.47 -1.76 7.82
CA LYS A 166 -13.23 -1.37 9.02
C LYS A 166 -13.80 -2.58 9.76
N THR A 167 -14.28 -3.58 9.03
CA THR A 167 -14.72 -4.86 9.61
C THR A 167 -13.57 -5.52 10.37
N MET A 168 -12.40 -5.64 9.73
CA MET A 168 -11.21 -6.22 10.37
C MET A 168 -10.73 -5.41 11.59
N ALA A 169 -10.85 -4.08 11.55
CA ALA A 169 -10.50 -3.22 12.69
C ALA A 169 -11.37 -3.54 13.92
N ASN A 170 -12.67 -3.77 13.71
CA ASN A 170 -13.59 -4.13 14.80
C ASN A 170 -13.30 -5.53 15.35
N GLU A 171 -13.00 -6.50 14.49
CA GLU A 171 -12.78 -7.90 14.89
C GLU A 171 -11.40 -8.14 15.53
N LEU A 172 -10.40 -7.33 15.21
CA LEU A 172 -9.02 -7.53 15.65
C LEU A 172 -8.56 -6.59 16.75
N GLY A 173 -9.35 -5.56 17.06
CA GLY A 173 -8.99 -4.52 18.04
C GLY A 173 -8.71 -5.06 19.43
N GLU A 174 -9.47 -6.05 19.90
CA GLU A 174 -9.28 -6.69 21.20
C GLU A 174 -7.92 -7.40 21.36
N PHE A 175 -7.28 -7.76 20.26
CA PHE A 175 -5.96 -8.41 20.23
C PHE A 175 -4.79 -7.41 20.11
N GLY A 176 -5.02 -6.10 20.28
CA GLY A 176 -4.00 -5.07 20.13
C GLY A 176 -3.58 -4.82 18.65
N ILE A 177 -4.41 -5.27 17.70
CA ILE A 177 -4.17 -5.13 16.26
C ILE A 177 -5.02 -3.97 15.72
N THR A 178 -4.36 -3.01 15.05
CA THR A 178 -5.07 -1.94 14.35
C THR A 178 -5.08 -2.15 12.83
N VAL A 179 -6.19 -1.81 12.19
CA VAL A 179 -6.36 -1.88 10.73
C VAL A 179 -6.81 -0.51 10.22
N ASN A 180 -5.93 0.17 9.51
CA ASN A 180 -6.16 1.55 9.06
C ASN A 180 -6.02 1.70 7.55
N ASN A 181 -6.68 2.71 7.01
CA ASN A 181 -6.58 3.09 5.61
C ASN A 181 -5.87 4.44 5.46
N VAL A 182 -4.87 4.50 4.60
CA VAL A 182 -4.30 5.75 4.11
C VAL A 182 -4.86 6.02 2.73
N LEU A 183 -5.38 7.22 2.53
CA LEU A 183 -6.06 7.66 1.30
C LEU A 183 -5.20 8.70 0.56
N PRO A 184 -4.19 8.28 -0.22
CA PRO A 184 -3.35 9.22 -0.93
C PRO A 184 -4.15 10.02 -1.96
N GLY A 185 -3.88 11.32 -2.04
CA GLY A 185 -4.24 12.15 -3.16
C GLY A 185 -3.22 12.04 -4.29
N ALA A 186 -3.14 13.07 -5.14
CA ALA A 186 -2.18 13.14 -6.23
C ALA A 186 -0.73 13.14 -5.70
N THR A 187 -0.08 12.00 -5.74
CA THR A 187 1.29 11.77 -5.25
C THR A 187 2.24 11.55 -6.43
N ALA A 188 3.38 12.24 -6.45
CA ALA A 188 4.38 12.23 -7.53
C ALA A 188 5.04 10.83 -7.65
N THR A 189 4.41 9.95 -8.41
CA THR A 189 4.82 8.56 -8.68
C THR A 189 4.72 8.28 -10.18
N GLU A 190 5.35 7.22 -10.66
CA GLU A 190 5.17 6.77 -12.05
C GLU A 190 3.68 6.50 -12.36
N ARG A 191 2.93 5.98 -11.39
CA ARG A 191 1.48 5.77 -11.55
C ARG A 191 0.71 7.07 -11.82
N LEU A 192 1.04 8.16 -11.13
CA LEU A 192 0.42 9.46 -11.40
C LEU A 192 0.77 9.96 -12.80
N LYS A 193 2.02 9.75 -13.22
CA LYS A 193 2.47 10.12 -14.58
C LYS A 193 1.71 9.36 -15.65
N GLU A 194 1.49 8.05 -15.48
CA GLU A 194 0.65 7.24 -16.36
C GLU A 194 -0.78 7.77 -16.44
N ILE A 195 -1.39 8.13 -15.29
CA ILE A 195 -2.75 8.69 -15.23
C ILE A 195 -2.81 10.02 -15.99
N MET A 196 -1.81 10.90 -15.82
CA MET A 196 -1.74 12.18 -16.53
C MET A 196 -1.57 11.98 -18.04
N ASN A 197 -0.70 11.07 -18.47
CA ASN A 197 -0.53 10.73 -19.88
C ASN A 197 -1.84 10.21 -20.51
N ASN A 198 -2.50 9.27 -19.85
CA ASN A 198 -3.77 8.72 -20.31
C ASN A 198 -4.86 9.81 -20.39
N LYS A 199 -4.87 10.74 -19.44
CA LYS A 199 -5.82 11.86 -19.43
C LYS A 199 -5.51 12.83 -20.58
N ALA A 200 -4.26 13.16 -20.84
CA ALA A 200 -3.83 14.00 -21.96
C ALA A 200 -4.27 13.39 -23.30
N GLN A 201 -4.00 12.10 -23.51
CA GLN A 201 -4.41 11.38 -24.72
C GLN A 201 -5.94 11.36 -24.90
N LYS A 202 -6.71 11.07 -23.84
CA LYS A 202 -8.18 11.00 -23.91
C LYS A 202 -8.85 12.35 -24.12
N THR A 203 -8.26 13.43 -23.63
CA THR A 203 -8.85 14.77 -23.71
C THR A 203 -8.30 15.61 -24.87
N GLY A 204 -7.22 15.15 -25.54
CA GLY A 204 -6.51 15.93 -26.55
C GLY A 204 -5.76 17.16 -26.01
N LYS A 205 -5.67 17.31 -24.68
CA LYS A 205 -4.99 18.44 -24.04
C LYS A 205 -3.50 18.21 -23.94
N PRO A 206 -2.66 19.24 -24.05
CA PRO A 206 -1.23 19.16 -23.75
C PRO A 206 -0.98 18.61 -22.34
N PHE A 207 0.06 17.78 -22.20
CA PHE A 207 0.41 17.17 -20.91
C PHE A 207 0.57 18.20 -19.79
N ASP A 208 1.23 19.32 -20.06
CA ASP A 208 1.48 20.38 -19.08
C ASP A 208 0.19 21.06 -18.58
N GLU A 209 -0.81 21.18 -19.43
CA GLU A 209 -2.13 21.69 -19.02
C GLU A 209 -2.83 20.70 -18.08
N VAL A 210 -2.74 19.40 -18.35
CA VAL A 210 -3.27 18.36 -17.46
C VAL A 210 -2.56 18.40 -16.11
N VAL A 211 -1.23 18.50 -16.10
CA VAL A 211 -0.42 18.64 -14.88
C VAL A 211 -0.85 19.86 -14.07
N LYS A 212 -0.95 21.02 -14.74
CA LYS A 212 -1.36 22.29 -14.09
C LYS A 212 -2.76 22.20 -13.50
N ALA A 213 -3.71 21.64 -14.25
CA ALA A 213 -5.09 21.46 -13.78
C ALA A 213 -5.15 20.52 -12.57
N MET A 214 -4.42 19.40 -12.59
CA MET A 214 -4.39 18.46 -11.48
C MET A 214 -3.70 19.04 -10.23
N LYS A 215 -2.63 19.82 -10.37
CA LYS A 215 -2.03 20.57 -9.25
C LYS A 215 -3.01 21.58 -8.66
N ASN A 216 -3.72 22.32 -9.50
CA ASN A 216 -4.68 23.34 -9.06
C ASN A 216 -5.90 22.74 -8.33
N ALA A 217 -6.25 21.48 -8.62
CA ALA A 217 -7.30 20.76 -7.90
C ALA A 217 -6.91 20.34 -6.47
N THR A 218 -5.60 20.35 -6.14
CA THR A 218 -5.16 20.09 -4.77
C THR A 218 -5.10 21.37 -3.95
N PRO A 219 -5.47 21.37 -2.67
CA PRO A 219 -5.36 22.57 -1.83
C PRO A 219 -3.93 23.15 -1.80
N ALA A 220 -2.92 22.31 -1.71
CA ALA A 220 -1.51 22.73 -1.67
C ALA A 220 -0.93 23.14 -3.03
N LYS A 221 -1.71 23.08 -4.12
CA LYS A 221 -1.32 23.43 -5.51
C LYS A 221 -0.07 22.69 -6.02
N ARG A 222 0.22 21.54 -5.43
CA ARG A 222 1.32 20.64 -5.81
C ARG A 222 0.93 19.17 -5.62
N PHE A 223 1.70 18.28 -6.20
CA PHE A 223 1.62 16.86 -5.85
C PHE A 223 2.36 16.58 -4.54
N ALA A 224 1.88 15.62 -3.78
CA ALA A 224 2.59 15.12 -2.61
C ALA A 224 3.85 14.35 -3.06
N LYS A 225 4.89 14.41 -2.25
CA LYS A 225 6.04 13.48 -2.40
C LYS A 225 5.67 12.11 -1.81
N PRO A 226 6.15 10.99 -2.35
CA PRO A 226 5.91 9.67 -1.75
C PRO A 226 6.27 9.59 -0.26
N ALA A 227 7.34 10.27 0.17
CA ALA A 227 7.75 10.33 1.56
C ALA A 227 6.72 11.01 2.49
N GLU A 228 5.95 11.98 2.00
CA GLU A 228 4.90 12.63 2.80
C GLU A 228 3.75 11.66 3.11
N VAL A 229 3.43 10.76 2.18
CA VAL A 229 2.45 9.70 2.41
C VAL A 229 3.03 8.60 3.29
N ALA A 230 4.30 8.23 3.05
CA ALA A 230 5.01 7.24 3.84
C ALA A 230 5.09 7.63 5.33
N ALA A 231 5.26 8.91 5.65
CA ALA A 231 5.29 9.40 7.03
C ALA A 231 3.99 9.08 7.78
N ALA A 232 2.82 9.25 7.13
CA ALA A 232 1.54 8.86 7.73
C ALA A 232 1.41 7.34 7.92
N ILE A 233 1.91 6.55 6.95
CA ILE A 233 1.90 5.08 7.04
C ILE A 233 2.77 4.62 8.20
N VAL A 234 3.98 5.16 8.34
CA VAL A 234 4.93 4.77 9.40
C VAL A 234 4.44 5.23 10.78
N PHE A 235 3.79 6.39 10.87
CA PHE A 235 3.11 6.80 12.11
C PHE A 235 2.01 5.79 12.49
N LEU A 236 1.15 5.38 11.55
CA LEU A 236 0.10 4.38 11.82
C LEU A 236 0.67 2.98 12.13
N ALA A 237 1.89 2.67 11.70
CA ALA A 237 2.60 1.44 12.03
C ALA A 237 3.20 1.45 13.45
N SER A 238 3.22 2.58 14.14
CA SER A 238 3.88 2.78 15.43
C SER A 238 3.01 2.38 16.64
N GLU A 239 3.62 2.32 17.81
CA GLU A 239 2.90 2.20 19.08
C GLU A 239 2.10 3.47 19.40
N GLN A 240 2.54 4.64 18.91
CA GLN A 240 1.87 5.92 19.15
C GLN A 240 0.47 5.98 18.50
N ALA A 241 0.23 5.13 17.50
CA ALA A 241 -1.06 5.02 16.82
C ALA A 241 -1.94 3.88 17.38
N SER A 242 -1.64 3.33 18.55
CA SER A 242 -2.31 2.14 19.09
C SER A 242 -3.84 2.29 19.30
N TYR A 243 -4.33 3.51 19.44
CA TYR A 243 -5.76 3.79 19.58
C TYR A 243 -6.44 4.23 18.28
N ILE A 244 -5.67 4.42 17.21
CA ILE A 244 -6.20 4.77 15.88
C ILE A 244 -6.56 3.48 15.15
N ASN A 245 -7.85 3.21 14.97
CA ASN A 245 -8.32 1.95 14.42
C ASN A 245 -9.59 2.12 13.57
N GLY A 246 -9.47 1.89 12.26
CA GLY A 246 -10.55 1.95 11.26
C GLY A 246 -10.73 3.30 10.62
#